data_91cc5d1144d80f3f80fc3a4c69e91230
#
_entry.id   91cc5d1144d80f3f80fc3a4c69e91230
#
_cell.length_a   1.000
_cell.length_b   1.000
_cell.length_c   1.000
_cell.angle_alpha   90.00
_cell.angle_beta   90.00
_cell.angle_gamma   90.00
#
_symmetry.space_group_name_H-M   'P 1'
#
loop_
_entity.id
_entity.type
_entity.pdbx_description
1 polymer ?
#
loop_
_entity_poly.entity_id
_entity_poly.type
_entity_poly.pdbx_seq_one_letter_code
_entity_poly.pdbx_strand_id
1 'polypeptide(L)'
;MAIIKIKNKDYALYEELLLQRDYLRKEAHHFYLLYVETFGDLTTALFKTQIACIKNKKLINHYQRLINCGQAINCESINAIVSEELKSYQQQLETMIEENNAIKNLSQISEYDLLKIKKTYHKLVKQLHPDINPKTSSIPELMELWNAVTTAYQCNALADMEEAERCKVQIYEAILNQY
;
A
#
# COMPACT_ATOMS: atom_id res chain seq x y z
N MET A 1 3.99 33.81 -31.70
CA MET A 1 2.74 34.03 -30.95
C MET A 1 3.01 33.71 -29.48
N ALA A 2 2.96 34.69 -28.60
CA ALA A 2 3.14 34.47 -27.17
C ALA A 2 1.89 33.79 -26.60
N ILE A 3 2.00 32.55 -26.15
CA ILE A 3 0.94 31.86 -25.40
C ILE A 3 0.86 32.55 -24.06
N ILE A 4 -0.14 33.41 -23.89
CA ILE A 4 -0.48 34.00 -22.61
C ILE A 4 -0.94 32.82 -21.71
N LYS A 5 -0.09 32.38 -20.79
CA LYS A 5 -0.47 31.49 -19.68
C LYS A 5 -1.44 32.27 -18.80
N ILE A 6 -2.73 32.21 -19.08
CA ILE A 6 -3.75 32.57 -18.13
C ILE A 6 -3.66 31.52 -17.02
N LYS A 7 -2.96 31.84 -15.94
CA LYS A 7 -3.03 31.06 -14.69
C LYS A 7 -4.45 31.24 -14.17
N ASN A 8 -5.35 30.35 -14.57
CA ASN A 8 -6.70 30.33 -14.04
C ASN A 8 -6.58 30.03 -12.52
N LYS A 9 -7.22 30.86 -11.68
CA LYS A 9 -7.24 30.63 -10.20
C LYS A 9 -7.71 29.23 -9.86
N ASP A 10 -8.63 28.69 -10.65
CA ASP A 10 -9.18 27.34 -10.50
C ASP A 10 -8.13 26.25 -10.73
N TYR A 11 -7.18 26.48 -11.64
CA TYR A 11 -6.08 25.52 -11.89
C TYR A 11 -5.07 25.49 -10.74
N ALA A 12 -4.74 26.66 -10.16
CA ALA A 12 -3.86 26.72 -9.01
C ALA A 12 -4.50 26.08 -7.77
N LEU A 13 -5.79 26.29 -7.56
CA LEU A 13 -6.56 25.63 -6.50
C LEU A 13 -6.61 24.11 -6.71
N TYR A 14 -6.83 23.66 -7.94
CA TYR A 14 -6.85 22.23 -8.26
C TYR A 14 -5.50 21.57 -7.97
N GLU A 15 -4.38 22.18 -8.36
CA GLU A 15 -3.03 21.71 -8.05
C GLU A 15 -2.81 21.60 -6.52
N GLU A 16 -3.25 22.62 -5.77
CA GLU A 16 -3.15 22.61 -4.30
C GLU A 16 -3.97 21.48 -3.67
N LEU A 17 -5.19 21.26 -4.14
CA LEU A 17 -6.06 20.19 -3.65
C LEU A 17 -5.50 18.79 -3.97
N LEU A 18 -4.87 18.60 -5.13
CA LEU A 18 -4.17 17.35 -5.47
C LEU A 18 -3.03 17.07 -4.49
N LEU A 19 -2.18 18.08 -4.23
CA LEU A 19 -1.08 17.95 -3.30
C LEU A 19 -1.57 17.68 -1.87
N GLN A 20 -2.65 18.33 -1.45
CA GLN A 20 -3.27 18.11 -0.15
C GLN A 20 -3.84 16.69 -0.03
N ARG A 21 -4.52 16.20 -1.07
CA ARG A 21 -5.01 14.80 -1.12
C ARG A 21 -3.88 13.81 -0.94
N ASP A 22 -2.78 13.98 -1.68
CA ASP A 22 -1.65 13.05 -1.66
C ASP A 22 -0.91 13.12 -0.32
N TYR A 23 -0.81 14.30 0.27
CA TYR A 23 -0.30 14.47 1.63
C TYR A 23 -1.15 13.72 2.66
N LEU A 24 -2.49 13.89 2.62
CA LEU A 24 -3.40 13.21 3.55
C LEU A 24 -3.36 11.68 3.40
N ARG A 25 -3.22 11.17 2.17
CA ARG A 25 -3.03 9.74 1.93
C ARG A 25 -1.75 9.22 2.55
N LYS A 26 -0.66 9.98 2.43
CA LYS A 26 0.62 9.64 3.03
C LYS A 26 0.56 9.66 4.56
N GLU A 27 -0.08 10.66 5.15
CA GLU A 27 -0.33 10.74 6.59
C GLU A 27 -1.17 9.56 7.09
N ALA A 28 -2.24 9.22 6.39
CA ALA A 28 -3.06 8.06 6.72
C ALA A 28 -2.24 6.74 6.70
N HIS A 29 -1.37 6.58 5.70
CA HIS A 29 -0.46 5.43 5.65
C HIS A 29 0.55 5.44 6.81
N HIS A 30 1.11 6.59 7.15
CA HIS A 30 2.00 6.71 8.31
C HIS A 30 1.31 6.30 9.62
N PHE A 31 0.08 6.77 9.86
CA PHE A 31 -0.69 6.34 11.02
C PHE A 31 -1.02 4.86 11.01
N TYR A 32 -1.25 4.26 9.84
CA TYR A 32 -1.42 2.82 9.71
C TYR A 32 -0.15 2.06 10.12
N LEU A 33 1.03 2.51 9.68
CA LEU A 33 2.31 1.90 10.08
C LEU A 33 2.53 1.99 11.59
N LEU A 34 2.28 3.15 12.21
CA LEU A 34 2.36 3.33 13.66
C LEU A 34 1.37 2.43 14.41
N TYR A 35 0.16 2.28 13.90
CA TYR A 35 -0.84 1.37 14.47
C TYR A 35 -0.36 -0.07 14.44
N VAL A 36 0.17 -0.54 13.31
CA VAL A 36 0.68 -1.91 13.18
C VAL A 36 1.93 -2.12 14.04
N GLU A 37 2.84 -1.16 14.10
CA GLU A 37 4.02 -1.20 14.98
C GLU A 37 3.61 -1.34 16.46
N THR A 38 2.58 -0.59 16.87
CA THR A 38 2.13 -0.56 18.27
C THR A 38 1.26 -1.76 18.63
N PHE A 39 0.35 -2.14 17.78
CA PHE A 39 -0.72 -3.11 18.08
C PHE A 39 -0.67 -4.38 17.24
N GLY A 40 0.24 -4.50 16.27
CA GLY A 40 0.30 -5.62 15.32
C GLY A 40 0.42 -6.97 16.01
N ASP A 41 1.26 -7.09 17.05
CA ASP A 41 1.39 -8.35 17.82
C ASP A 41 0.11 -8.69 18.56
N LEU A 42 -0.53 -7.69 19.16
CA LEU A 42 -1.78 -7.88 19.90
C LEU A 42 -2.93 -8.30 18.98
N THR A 43 -3.07 -7.64 17.84
CA THR A 43 -4.10 -7.97 16.84
C THR A 43 -3.88 -9.36 16.24
N THR A 44 -2.62 -9.73 15.97
CA THR A 44 -2.24 -11.07 15.52
C THR A 44 -2.55 -12.14 16.57
N ALA A 45 -2.22 -11.90 17.84
CA ALA A 45 -2.53 -12.81 18.96
C ALA A 45 -4.05 -12.95 19.16
N LEU A 46 -4.80 -11.85 19.06
CA LEU A 46 -6.25 -11.86 19.12
C LEU A 46 -6.84 -12.73 17.99
N PHE A 47 -6.41 -12.54 16.76
CA PHE A 47 -6.89 -13.30 15.61
C PHE A 47 -6.56 -14.78 15.72
N LYS A 48 -5.34 -15.12 16.18
CA LYS A 48 -4.95 -16.51 16.50
C LYS A 48 -5.89 -17.16 17.53
N THR A 49 -6.25 -16.43 18.58
CA THR A 49 -7.17 -16.88 19.61
C THR A 49 -8.59 -17.08 19.04
N GLN A 50 -9.04 -16.17 18.19
CA GLN A 50 -10.34 -16.30 17.50
C GLN A 50 -10.38 -17.58 16.62
N ILE A 51 -9.31 -17.85 15.86
CA ILE A 51 -9.19 -19.10 15.07
C ILE A 51 -9.30 -20.33 15.96
N ALA A 52 -8.61 -20.33 17.13
CA ALA A 52 -8.70 -21.45 18.08
C ALA A 52 -10.13 -21.65 18.63
N CYS A 53 -10.84 -20.57 18.93
CA CYS A 53 -12.24 -20.62 19.33
C CYS A 53 -13.14 -21.16 18.22
N ILE A 54 -12.95 -20.73 16.97
CA ILE A 54 -13.71 -21.23 15.83
C ILE A 54 -13.43 -22.73 15.62
N LYS A 55 -12.15 -23.15 15.71
CA LYS A 55 -11.76 -24.55 15.62
C LYS A 55 -12.50 -25.41 16.65
N ASN A 56 -12.47 -24.99 17.92
CA ASN A 56 -13.12 -25.73 18.99
C ASN A 56 -14.64 -25.81 18.79
N LYS A 57 -15.29 -24.71 18.39
CA LYS A 57 -16.73 -24.73 18.08
C LYS A 57 -17.07 -25.70 16.96
N LYS A 58 -16.27 -25.74 15.88
CA LYS A 58 -16.45 -26.66 14.77
C LYS A 58 -16.27 -28.12 15.21
N LEU A 59 -15.22 -28.41 15.98
CA LEU A 59 -14.99 -29.75 16.54
C LEU A 59 -16.15 -30.20 17.41
N ILE A 60 -16.64 -29.37 18.32
CA ILE A 60 -17.79 -29.66 19.18
C ILE A 60 -19.03 -29.99 18.33
N ASN A 61 -19.31 -29.17 17.32
CA ASN A 61 -20.45 -29.38 16.44
C ASN A 61 -20.36 -30.71 15.67
N HIS A 62 -19.18 -31.07 15.14
CA HIS A 62 -18.97 -32.33 14.45
C HIS A 62 -19.15 -33.55 15.40
N TYR A 63 -18.56 -33.50 16.60
CA TYR A 63 -18.67 -34.55 17.57
C TYR A 63 -20.14 -34.74 18.03
N GLN A 64 -20.81 -33.62 18.34
CA GLN A 64 -22.20 -33.66 18.79
C GLN A 64 -23.13 -34.26 17.73
N ARG A 65 -22.91 -33.91 16.47
CA ARG A 65 -23.68 -34.48 15.33
C ARG A 65 -23.50 -35.99 15.23
N LEU A 66 -22.26 -36.51 15.32
CA LEU A 66 -21.99 -37.94 15.26
C LEU A 66 -22.59 -38.69 16.44
N ILE A 67 -22.48 -38.13 17.66
CA ILE A 67 -23.08 -38.69 18.87
C ILE A 67 -24.59 -38.78 18.72
N ASN A 68 -25.24 -37.71 18.26
CA ASN A 68 -26.71 -37.68 18.07
C ASN A 68 -27.19 -38.67 17.01
N CYS A 69 -26.35 -38.98 16.00
CA CYS A 69 -26.64 -39.95 14.95
C CYS A 69 -26.24 -41.39 15.30
N GLY A 70 -25.65 -41.63 16.49
CA GLY A 70 -25.15 -42.95 16.89
C GLY A 70 -24.01 -43.49 16.01
N GLN A 71 -23.25 -42.58 15.38
CA GLN A 71 -22.16 -42.94 14.47
C GLN A 71 -20.82 -43.03 15.23
N ALA A 72 -19.93 -43.92 14.75
CA ALA A 72 -18.58 -44.03 15.30
C ALA A 72 -17.77 -42.72 15.08
N ILE A 73 -17.06 -42.30 16.09
CA ILE A 73 -16.24 -41.10 16.08
C ILE A 73 -14.85 -41.44 15.52
N ASN A 74 -14.51 -40.85 14.37
CA ASN A 74 -13.14 -40.87 13.86
C ASN A 74 -12.52 -39.46 14.03
N CYS A 75 -11.68 -39.32 15.06
CA CYS A 75 -11.04 -38.02 15.40
C CYS A 75 -10.14 -37.50 14.30
N GLU A 76 -9.42 -38.35 13.58
CA GLU A 76 -8.50 -37.92 12.51
C GLU A 76 -9.26 -37.31 11.34
N SER A 77 -10.35 -37.99 10.90
CA SER A 77 -11.19 -37.49 9.83
C SER A 77 -11.83 -36.14 10.16
N ILE A 78 -12.34 -35.98 11.40
CA ILE A 78 -12.93 -34.71 11.85
C ILE A 78 -11.89 -33.59 11.89
N ASN A 79 -10.69 -33.87 12.40
CA ASN A 79 -9.63 -32.89 12.43
C ASN A 79 -9.19 -32.47 11.01
N ALA A 80 -9.13 -33.39 10.06
CA ALA A 80 -8.83 -33.08 8.66
C ALA A 80 -9.90 -32.16 8.03
N ILE A 81 -11.18 -32.46 8.24
CA ILE A 81 -12.27 -31.60 7.76
C ILE A 81 -12.19 -30.21 8.37
N VAL A 82 -12.04 -30.10 9.69
CA VAL A 82 -11.97 -28.80 10.37
C VAL A 82 -10.71 -28.03 9.95
N SER A 83 -9.59 -28.71 9.71
CA SER A 83 -8.37 -28.05 9.23
C SER A 83 -8.57 -27.45 7.84
N GLU A 84 -9.22 -28.15 6.92
CA GLU A 84 -9.52 -27.61 5.59
C GLU A 84 -10.49 -26.42 5.66
N GLU A 85 -11.51 -26.50 6.52
CA GLU A 85 -12.44 -25.38 6.76
C GLU A 85 -11.77 -24.13 7.38
N LEU A 86 -10.62 -24.30 8.01
CA LEU A 86 -9.87 -23.18 8.64
C LEU A 86 -8.72 -22.66 7.77
N LYS A 87 -8.48 -23.24 6.63
CA LYS A 87 -7.33 -22.91 5.77
C LYS A 87 -7.26 -21.44 5.37
N SER A 88 -8.40 -20.83 5.03
CA SER A 88 -8.46 -19.41 4.69
C SER A 88 -8.09 -18.50 5.87
N TYR A 89 -8.51 -18.86 7.08
CA TYR A 89 -8.15 -18.12 8.30
C TYR A 89 -6.66 -18.25 8.62
N GLN A 90 -6.08 -19.42 8.37
CA GLN A 90 -4.64 -19.66 8.58
C GLN A 90 -3.81 -18.84 7.58
N GLN A 91 -4.19 -18.80 6.30
CA GLN A 91 -3.55 -17.96 5.29
C GLN A 91 -3.63 -16.47 5.66
N GLN A 92 -4.79 -16.01 6.13
CA GLN A 92 -4.95 -14.63 6.59
C GLN A 92 -4.05 -14.32 7.79
N LEU A 93 -3.90 -15.25 8.74
CA LEU A 93 -3.00 -15.10 9.88
C LEU A 93 -1.54 -15.02 9.43
N GLU A 94 -1.12 -15.84 8.48
CA GLU A 94 0.23 -15.81 7.91
C GLU A 94 0.52 -14.45 7.26
N THR A 95 -0.40 -13.95 6.43
CA THR A 95 -0.28 -12.61 5.82
C THR A 95 -0.15 -11.51 6.88
N MET A 96 -0.97 -11.55 7.95
CA MET A 96 -0.87 -10.57 9.04
C MET A 96 0.48 -10.62 9.76
N ILE A 97 1.06 -11.81 9.95
CA ILE A 97 2.38 -11.98 10.57
C ILE A 97 3.47 -11.43 9.66
N GLU A 98 3.41 -11.71 8.37
CA GLU A 98 4.37 -11.22 7.38
C GLU A 98 4.35 -9.69 7.30
N GLU A 99 3.16 -9.09 7.19
CA GLU A 99 2.99 -7.63 7.18
C GLU A 99 3.53 -6.97 8.45
N ASN A 100 3.20 -7.53 9.63
CA ASN A 100 3.68 -7.03 10.91
C ASN A 100 5.22 -7.08 10.99
N ASN A 101 5.83 -8.18 10.57
CA ASN A 101 7.29 -8.31 10.54
C ASN A 101 7.94 -7.36 9.53
N ALA A 102 7.35 -7.19 8.36
CA ALA A 102 7.83 -6.26 7.34
C ALA A 102 7.85 -4.81 7.87
N ILE A 103 6.76 -4.38 8.52
CA ILE A 103 6.64 -3.03 9.08
C ILE A 103 7.65 -2.79 10.21
N LYS A 104 7.87 -3.78 11.10
CA LYS A 104 8.87 -3.68 12.19
C LYS A 104 10.31 -3.53 11.66
N ASN A 105 10.57 -4.03 10.48
CA ASN A 105 11.88 -3.95 9.83
C ASN A 105 12.07 -2.70 8.97
N LEU A 106 11.06 -1.80 8.86
CA LEU A 106 11.21 -0.55 8.16
C LEU A 106 12.20 0.36 8.90
N SER A 107 13.21 0.85 8.17
CA SER A 107 14.17 1.80 8.72
C SER A 107 13.50 3.16 8.97
N GLN A 108 13.80 3.79 10.10
CA GLN A 108 13.37 5.16 10.36
C GLN A 108 14.09 6.13 9.42
N ILE A 109 13.32 6.95 8.72
CA ILE A 109 13.83 7.96 7.79
C ILE A 109 14.00 9.28 8.54
N SER A 110 15.08 10.02 8.24
CA SER A 110 15.32 11.31 8.88
C SER A 110 14.29 12.37 8.45
N GLU A 111 13.99 13.33 9.34
CA GLU A 111 13.10 14.46 8.99
C GLU A 111 13.63 15.27 7.80
N TYR A 112 14.94 15.38 7.67
CA TYR A 112 15.59 16.04 6.55
C TYR A 112 15.25 15.34 5.22
N ASP A 113 15.35 14.02 5.18
CA ASP A 113 15.02 13.24 3.99
C ASP A 113 13.53 13.32 3.65
N LEU A 114 12.66 13.29 4.66
CA LEU A 114 11.22 13.49 4.45
C LEU A 114 10.91 14.85 3.83
N LEU A 115 11.57 15.91 4.28
CA LEU A 115 11.41 17.25 3.69
C LEU A 115 11.91 17.30 2.25
N LYS A 116 13.04 16.63 1.96
CA LYS A 116 13.61 16.55 0.62
C LYS A 116 12.67 15.79 -0.33
N ILE A 117 12.17 14.63 0.09
CA ILE A 117 11.18 13.83 -0.65
C ILE A 117 9.93 14.69 -0.96
N LYS A 118 9.39 15.39 0.03
CA LYS A 118 8.22 16.25 -0.14
C LYS A 118 8.45 17.36 -1.17
N LYS A 119 9.59 18.05 -1.10
CA LYS A 119 9.96 19.13 -2.05
C LYS A 119 10.09 18.58 -3.48
N THR A 120 10.79 17.45 -3.64
CA THR A 120 10.99 16.82 -4.96
C THR A 120 9.66 16.33 -5.51
N TYR A 121 8.82 15.71 -4.70
CA TYR A 121 7.48 15.29 -5.12
C TYR A 121 6.63 16.45 -5.62
N HIS A 122 6.54 17.57 -4.86
CA HIS A 122 5.81 18.76 -5.29
C HIS A 122 6.29 19.34 -6.63
N LYS A 123 7.61 19.27 -6.89
CA LYS A 123 8.19 19.68 -8.17
C LYS A 123 7.80 18.75 -9.31
N LEU A 124 7.82 17.43 -9.07
CA LEU A 124 7.49 16.42 -10.07
C LEU A 124 5.99 16.37 -10.38
N VAL A 125 5.11 16.52 -9.39
CA VAL A 125 3.65 16.61 -9.58
C VAL A 125 3.29 17.69 -10.60
N LYS A 126 3.85 18.89 -10.46
CA LYS A 126 3.58 20.00 -11.40
C LYS A 126 3.97 19.72 -12.84
N GLN A 127 4.86 18.77 -13.06
CA GLN A 127 5.42 18.47 -14.37
C GLN A 127 4.91 17.15 -14.97
N LEU A 128 4.61 16.18 -14.12
CA LEU A 128 4.31 14.81 -14.52
C LEU A 128 2.90 14.33 -14.18
N HIS A 129 2.15 15.04 -13.30
CA HIS A 129 0.82 14.56 -12.95
C HIS A 129 -0.07 14.51 -14.18
N PRO A 130 -0.73 13.37 -14.50
CA PRO A 130 -1.52 13.20 -15.75
C PRO A 130 -2.60 14.27 -15.93
N ASP A 131 -3.25 14.69 -14.83
CA ASP A 131 -4.30 15.71 -14.87
C ASP A 131 -3.75 17.14 -15.07
N ILE A 132 -2.47 17.35 -14.76
CA ILE A 132 -1.79 18.64 -14.94
C ILE A 132 -1.08 18.70 -16.30
N ASN A 133 -0.49 17.59 -16.70
CA ASN A 133 0.21 17.42 -17.95
C ASN A 133 -0.40 16.27 -18.76
N PRO A 134 -1.35 16.53 -19.68
CA PRO A 134 -1.99 15.48 -20.48
C PRO A 134 -1.02 14.64 -21.32
N LYS A 135 0.19 15.18 -21.62
CA LYS A 135 1.22 14.40 -22.34
C LYS A 135 1.67 13.18 -21.56
N THR A 136 1.63 13.23 -20.22
CA THR A 136 1.99 12.10 -19.37
C THR A 136 1.09 10.89 -19.62
N SER A 137 -0.21 11.11 -19.82
CA SER A 137 -1.15 10.03 -20.17
C SER A 137 -0.96 9.48 -21.58
N SER A 138 -0.35 10.26 -22.47
CA SER A 138 -0.18 9.91 -23.89
C SER A 138 1.16 9.24 -24.20
N ILE A 139 2.16 9.38 -23.30
CA ILE A 139 3.52 8.88 -23.47
C ILE A 139 3.77 7.83 -22.40
N PRO A 140 3.91 6.54 -22.77
CA PRO A 140 4.07 5.43 -21.79
C PRO A 140 5.22 5.64 -20.83
N GLU A 141 6.36 6.12 -21.29
CA GLU A 141 7.55 6.34 -20.49
C GLU A 141 7.33 7.41 -19.39
N LEU A 142 6.56 8.44 -19.69
CA LEU A 142 6.18 9.47 -18.70
C LEU A 142 5.17 8.93 -17.69
N MET A 143 4.27 8.03 -18.10
CA MET A 143 3.31 7.40 -17.20
C MET A 143 3.99 6.41 -16.27
N GLU A 144 4.94 5.61 -16.75
CA GLU A 144 5.78 4.74 -15.94
C GLU A 144 6.58 5.54 -14.91
N LEU A 145 7.21 6.63 -15.36
CA LEU A 145 7.93 7.54 -14.47
C LEU A 145 7.01 8.15 -13.40
N TRP A 146 5.78 8.55 -13.76
CA TRP A 146 4.81 9.04 -12.81
C TRP A 146 4.43 7.99 -11.76
N ASN A 147 4.22 6.75 -12.16
CA ASN A 147 3.95 5.63 -11.24
C ASN A 147 5.14 5.38 -10.30
N ALA A 148 6.37 5.44 -10.81
CA ALA A 148 7.58 5.33 -9.98
C ALA A 148 7.67 6.47 -8.95
N VAL A 149 7.39 7.71 -9.36
CA VAL A 149 7.37 8.88 -8.46
C VAL A 149 6.33 8.73 -7.34
N THR A 150 5.12 8.28 -7.67
CA THR A 150 4.06 8.10 -6.66
C THR A 150 4.41 6.99 -5.68
N THR A 151 4.98 5.88 -6.16
CA THR A 151 5.44 4.78 -5.31
C THR A 151 6.59 5.22 -4.41
N ALA A 152 7.61 5.88 -4.94
CA ALA A 152 8.74 6.40 -4.18
C ALA A 152 8.29 7.39 -3.07
N TYR A 153 7.31 8.24 -3.39
CA TYR A 153 6.73 9.17 -2.42
C TYR A 153 5.99 8.45 -1.28
N GLN A 154 5.20 7.44 -1.59
CA GLN A 154 4.45 6.65 -0.60
C GLN A 154 5.40 5.85 0.31
N CYS A 155 6.43 5.25 -0.27
CA CYS A 155 7.42 4.44 0.46
C CYS A 155 8.51 5.27 1.15
N ASN A 156 8.50 6.60 1.05
CA ASN A 156 9.56 7.47 1.52
C ASN A 156 10.96 7.12 0.96
N ALA A 157 11.04 6.61 -0.26
CA ALA A 157 12.27 6.18 -0.91
C ALA A 157 13.00 7.38 -1.55
N LEU A 158 13.92 8.00 -0.80
CA LEU A 158 14.64 9.18 -1.28
C LEU A 158 15.48 8.88 -2.53
N ALA A 159 16.17 7.74 -2.54
CA ALA A 159 17.01 7.35 -3.68
C ALA A 159 16.20 7.21 -4.96
N ASP A 160 15.03 6.54 -4.88
CA ASP A 160 14.14 6.34 -6.02
C ASP A 160 13.53 7.67 -6.49
N MET A 161 13.26 8.60 -5.55
CA MET A 161 12.77 9.93 -5.88
C MET A 161 13.81 10.76 -6.62
N GLU A 162 15.09 10.67 -6.22
CA GLU A 162 16.20 11.32 -6.90
C GLU A 162 16.48 10.71 -8.27
N GLU A 163 16.34 9.38 -8.40
CA GLU A 163 16.45 8.68 -9.68
C GLU A 163 15.34 9.12 -10.63
N ALA A 164 14.10 9.16 -10.16
CA ALA A 164 12.98 9.64 -10.96
C ALA A 164 13.17 11.08 -11.46
N GLU A 165 13.77 11.95 -10.65
CA GLU A 165 14.11 13.32 -11.08
C GLU A 165 15.18 13.34 -12.19
N ARG A 166 16.16 12.44 -12.14
CA ARG A 166 17.18 12.27 -13.18
C ARG A 166 16.59 11.68 -14.47
N CYS A 167 15.82 10.59 -14.36
CA CYS A 167 15.17 9.93 -15.49
C CYS A 167 14.25 10.87 -16.25
N LYS A 168 13.55 11.77 -15.54
CA LYS A 168 12.70 12.79 -16.18
C LYS A 168 13.48 13.63 -17.19
N VAL A 169 14.68 14.09 -16.83
CA VAL A 169 15.50 14.92 -17.72
C VAL A 169 15.85 14.16 -18.98
N GLN A 170 16.28 12.92 -18.85
CA GLN A 170 16.67 12.07 -19.98
C GLN A 170 15.48 11.76 -20.92
N ILE A 171 14.30 11.48 -20.36
CA ILE A 171 13.09 11.22 -21.15
C ILE A 171 12.68 12.49 -21.94
N TYR A 172 12.70 13.66 -21.32
CA TYR A 172 12.37 14.90 -22.01
C TYR A 172 13.38 15.25 -23.12
N GLU A 173 14.68 15.01 -22.90
CA GLU A 173 15.71 15.17 -23.92
C GLU A 173 15.51 14.19 -25.09
N ALA A 174 15.19 12.93 -24.80
CA ALA A 174 14.89 11.92 -25.84
C ALA A 174 13.67 12.30 -26.68
N ILE A 175 12.61 12.80 -26.05
CA ILE A 175 11.40 13.27 -26.74
C ILE A 175 11.72 14.48 -27.64
N LEU A 176 12.55 15.44 -27.16
CA LEU A 176 12.91 16.61 -27.95
C LEU A 176 13.80 16.28 -29.16
N ASN A 177 14.61 15.23 -29.05
CA ASN A 177 15.49 14.78 -30.14
C ASN A 177 14.77 13.93 -31.21
N GLN A 178 13.52 13.53 -30.99
CA GLN A 178 12.68 12.79 -31.95
C GLN A 178 11.85 13.70 -32.86
N TYR A 179 11.87 15.01 -32.60
CA TYR A 179 11.20 16.05 -33.39
C TYR A 179 12.20 17.04 -33.98
#